data_7935d9e7ff605c08a87eccfbbe8fd81d
#
_entry.id   7935d9e7ff605c08a87eccfbbe8fd81d
#
_cell.length_a   1.000
_cell.length_b   1.000
_cell.length_c   1.000
_cell.angle_alpha   90.00
_cell.angle_beta   90.00
_cell.angle_gamma   90.00
#
_symmetry.space_group_name_H-M   'P 1'
#
loop_
_entity.id
_entity.type
_entity.pdbx_description
1 polymer ?
#
loop_
_entity_poly.entity_id
_entity_poly.type
_entity_poly.pdbx_seq_one_letter_code
_entity_poly.pdbx_strand_id
1 'polypeptide(L)'
;MSGTVKLHRVLPTSPEKVFRAFTDAAAMAQWLPPYGFTATVHELDAREGGRHRASFTNFTTGNSHAFGGEYLEFSPGKRLRYTDRFDDPDMPGEMVVTVEFEAVPMGTELRIEQAGIPDMIPVSACYLGWQESLDKLSKLVTPEIPD
;
A
#
# COMPACT_ATOMS: atom_id res chain seq x y z
N MET A 1 -8.36 -5.45 21.11
CA MET A 1 -8.94 -5.71 19.78
C MET A 1 -8.15 -4.95 18.72
N SER A 2 -7.94 -5.56 17.57
CA SER A 2 -7.29 -4.90 16.44
C SER A 2 -8.29 -4.12 15.61
N GLY A 3 -7.80 -3.08 14.91
CA GLY A 3 -8.62 -2.28 14.03
C GLY A 3 -8.62 -2.78 12.60
N THR A 4 -9.61 -2.36 11.82
CA THR A 4 -9.72 -2.68 10.40
C THR A 4 -10.11 -1.43 9.62
N VAL A 5 -9.45 -1.23 8.48
CA VAL A 5 -9.72 -0.15 7.54
C VAL A 5 -10.23 -0.78 6.25
N LYS A 6 -11.30 -0.20 5.68
CA LYS A 6 -11.82 -0.60 4.37
C LYS A 6 -12.03 0.65 3.53
N LEU A 7 -11.47 0.64 2.33
CA LEU A 7 -11.57 1.76 1.40
C LEU A 7 -11.82 1.25 -0.01
N HIS A 8 -12.37 2.12 -0.87
CA HIS A 8 -12.40 1.85 -2.29
C HIS A 8 -12.22 3.14 -3.07
N ARG A 9 -11.70 3.02 -4.28
CA ARG A 9 -11.51 4.11 -5.22
C ARG A 9 -11.74 3.61 -6.64
N VAL A 10 -12.26 4.47 -7.49
CA VAL A 10 -12.29 4.22 -8.93
C VAL A 10 -11.21 5.08 -9.57
N LEU A 11 -10.30 4.41 -10.30
CA LEU A 11 -9.19 5.06 -10.98
C LEU A 11 -9.39 4.93 -12.49
N PRO A 12 -9.30 6.04 -13.26
CA PRO A 12 -9.56 5.99 -14.71
C PRO A 12 -8.37 5.45 -15.51
N THR A 13 -7.96 4.23 -15.19
CA THR A 13 -6.88 3.52 -15.88
C THR A 13 -7.05 2.01 -15.69
N SER A 14 -6.27 1.20 -16.41
CA SER A 14 -6.44 -0.26 -16.40
C SER A 14 -6.01 -0.91 -15.08
N PRO A 15 -6.62 -2.06 -14.72
CA PRO A 15 -6.19 -2.82 -13.55
C PRO A 15 -4.71 -3.22 -13.61
N GLU A 16 -4.18 -3.51 -14.78
CA GLU A 16 -2.78 -3.91 -14.96
C GLU A 16 -1.83 -2.77 -14.57
N LYS A 17 -2.18 -1.54 -14.95
CA LYS A 17 -1.36 -0.38 -14.60
C LYS A 17 -1.40 -0.08 -13.11
N VAL A 18 -2.58 -0.19 -12.49
CA VAL A 18 -2.72 0.00 -11.04
C VAL A 18 -1.97 -1.10 -10.30
N PHE A 19 -2.12 -2.35 -10.72
CA PHE A 19 -1.43 -3.48 -10.10
C PHE A 19 0.09 -3.31 -10.16
N ARG A 20 0.60 -2.86 -11.30
CA ARG A 20 2.04 -2.60 -11.45
C ARG A 20 2.54 -1.56 -10.45
N ALA A 21 1.73 -0.54 -10.16
CA ALA A 21 2.10 0.48 -9.18
C ALA A 21 2.22 -0.10 -7.77
N PHE A 22 1.49 -1.17 -7.46
CA PHE A 22 1.56 -1.86 -6.17
C PHE A 22 2.74 -2.83 -6.08
N THR A 23 3.36 -3.18 -7.20
CA THR A 23 4.37 -4.24 -7.25
C THR A 23 5.70 -3.78 -7.87
N ASP A 24 5.86 -2.49 -8.09
CA ASP A 24 7.08 -1.88 -8.60
C ASP A 24 7.69 -1.01 -7.51
N ALA A 25 8.96 -1.26 -7.17
CA ALA A 25 9.61 -0.59 -6.04
C ALA A 25 9.68 0.93 -6.23
N ALA A 26 10.04 1.40 -7.43
CA ALA A 26 10.14 2.82 -7.70
C ALA A 26 8.77 3.51 -7.60
N ALA A 27 7.72 2.86 -8.13
CA ALA A 27 6.36 3.36 -8.03
C ALA A 27 5.91 3.43 -6.57
N MET A 28 6.11 2.35 -5.81
CA MET A 28 5.73 2.29 -4.41
C MET A 28 6.39 3.39 -3.58
N ALA A 29 7.65 3.68 -3.84
CA ALA A 29 8.37 4.76 -3.16
C ALA A 29 7.73 6.13 -3.41
N GLN A 30 7.04 6.30 -4.53
CA GLN A 30 6.40 7.56 -4.89
C GLN A 30 5.03 7.75 -4.25
N TRP A 31 4.20 6.69 -4.19
CA TRP A 31 2.82 6.89 -3.78
C TRP A 31 2.50 6.32 -2.39
N LEU A 32 3.22 5.28 -1.94
CA LEU A 32 2.85 4.57 -0.71
C LEU A 32 2.97 5.41 0.56
N PRO A 33 4.01 6.26 0.76
CA PRO A 33 4.10 7.03 1.98
C PRO A 33 3.04 8.13 2.03
N PRO A 34 2.45 8.37 3.21
CA PRO A 34 1.52 9.50 3.37
C PRO A 34 2.25 10.83 3.23
N TYR A 35 1.51 11.93 3.20
CA TYR A 35 2.10 13.26 3.06
C TYR A 35 3.08 13.54 4.20
N GLY A 36 4.21 14.16 3.86
CA GLY A 36 5.24 14.49 4.82
C GLY A 36 6.25 13.37 5.07
N PHE A 37 6.09 12.24 4.38
CA PHE A 37 7.00 11.10 4.48
C PHE A 37 7.61 10.79 3.12
N THR A 38 8.84 10.26 3.17
CA THR A 38 9.47 9.61 2.02
C THR A 38 9.54 8.12 2.30
N ALA A 39 9.74 7.32 1.26
CA ALA A 39 9.85 5.88 1.41
C ALA A 39 11.10 5.34 0.74
N THR A 40 11.67 4.32 1.35
CA THR A 40 12.73 3.51 0.76
C THR A 40 12.24 2.06 0.74
N VAL A 41 12.29 1.44 -0.43
CA VAL A 41 11.96 0.02 -0.57
C VAL A 41 13.25 -0.77 -0.47
N HIS A 42 13.39 -1.56 0.58
CA HIS A 42 14.62 -2.32 0.87
C HIS A 42 14.62 -3.68 0.18
N GLU A 43 13.45 -4.30 0.06
CA GLU A 43 13.31 -5.62 -0.54
C GLU A 43 11.94 -5.72 -1.18
N LEU A 44 11.88 -6.28 -2.39
CA LEU A 44 10.60 -6.52 -3.07
C LEU A 44 10.76 -7.73 -3.97
N ASP A 45 10.17 -8.84 -3.56
CA ASP A 45 10.08 -10.06 -4.36
C ASP A 45 8.62 -10.25 -4.74
N ALA A 46 8.26 -9.71 -5.89
CA ALA A 46 6.87 -9.55 -6.32
C ALA A 46 6.29 -10.87 -6.86
N ARG A 47 5.99 -11.79 -5.97
CA ARG A 47 5.40 -13.10 -6.26
C ARG A 47 4.78 -13.68 -5.01
N GLU A 48 3.93 -14.68 -5.17
CA GLU A 48 3.40 -15.43 -4.02
C GLU A 48 4.55 -16.08 -3.25
N GLY A 49 4.54 -15.90 -1.94
CA GLY A 49 5.63 -16.36 -1.07
C GLY A 49 6.82 -15.41 -1.01
N GLY A 50 6.85 -14.37 -1.87
CA GLY A 50 7.91 -13.38 -1.85
C GLY A 50 7.80 -12.44 -0.67
N ARG A 51 8.90 -11.77 -0.33
CA ARG A 51 8.98 -10.85 0.80
C ARG A 51 9.05 -9.42 0.33
N HIS A 52 8.56 -8.52 1.17
CA HIS A 52 8.70 -7.08 0.95
C HIS A 52 9.16 -6.40 2.24
N ARG A 53 9.97 -5.36 2.10
CA ARG A 53 10.41 -4.52 3.20
C ARG A 53 10.57 -3.09 2.72
N ALA A 54 10.11 -2.17 3.54
CA ALA A 54 10.25 -0.75 3.26
C ALA A 54 10.38 0.04 4.55
N SER A 55 10.76 1.29 4.46
CA SER A 55 10.70 2.21 5.58
C SER A 55 10.10 3.53 5.14
N PHE A 56 9.37 4.17 6.05
CA PHE A 56 8.90 5.54 5.89
C PHE A 56 9.76 6.45 6.74
N THR A 57 10.21 7.54 6.15
CA THR A 57 11.00 8.55 6.84
C THR A 57 10.19 9.83 6.97
N ASN A 58 9.99 10.29 8.21
CA ASN A 58 9.36 11.56 8.48
C ASN A 58 10.30 12.67 8.01
N PHE A 59 9.88 13.45 7.01
CA PHE A 59 10.75 14.43 6.39
C PHE A 59 11.07 15.60 7.35
N THR A 60 10.20 15.87 8.31
CA THR A 60 10.43 16.94 9.28
C THR A 60 11.50 16.56 10.29
N THR A 61 11.47 15.35 10.79
CA THR A 61 12.37 14.89 11.89
C THR A 61 13.55 14.06 11.41
N GLY A 62 13.44 13.43 10.24
CA GLY A 62 14.42 12.47 9.75
C GLY A 62 14.27 11.07 10.36
N ASN A 63 13.30 10.87 11.25
CA ASN A 63 13.09 9.55 11.87
C ASN A 63 12.44 8.58 10.89
N SER A 64 12.93 7.34 10.89
CA SER A 64 12.45 6.30 9.99
C SER A 64 11.83 5.15 10.77
N HIS A 65 10.81 4.53 10.17
CA HIS A 65 10.16 3.34 10.70
C HIS A 65 10.08 2.29 9.60
N ALA A 66 10.61 1.11 9.88
CA ALA A 66 10.64 0.02 8.92
C ALA A 66 9.49 -0.95 9.18
N PHE A 67 9.05 -1.59 8.10
CA PHE A 67 7.99 -2.58 8.13
C PHE A 67 8.17 -3.54 6.96
N GLY A 68 7.49 -4.66 7.02
CA GLY A 68 7.53 -5.62 5.92
C GLY A 68 6.74 -6.88 6.21
N GLY A 69 6.73 -7.76 5.25
CA GLY A 69 6.00 -9.02 5.34
C GLY A 69 6.17 -9.87 4.11
N GLU A 70 5.14 -10.63 3.80
CA GLU A 70 5.16 -11.67 2.77
C GLU A 70 3.88 -11.61 1.95
N TYR A 71 3.99 -11.87 0.65
CA TYR A 71 2.83 -11.98 -0.23
C TYR A 71 2.17 -13.34 -0.02
N LEU A 72 0.91 -13.32 0.44
CA LEU A 72 0.11 -14.53 0.65
C LEU A 72 -0.63 -14.93 -0.62
N GLU A 73 -1.03 -13.96 -1.43
CA GLU A 73 -1.73 -14.17 -2.68
C GLU A 73 -1.25 -13.12 -3.68
N PHE A 74 -0.94 -13.57 -4.90
CA PHE A 74 -0.41 -12.69 -5.94
C PHE A 74 -1.06 -13.05 -7.27
N SER A 75 -2.13 -12.35 -7.61
CA SER A 75 -2.90 -12.58 -8.85
C SER A 75 -2.87 -11.31 -9.68
N PRO A 76 -1.97 -11.23 -10.69
CA PRO A 76 -1.75 -10.01 -11.46
C PRO A 76 -3.03 -9.42 -12.05
N GLY A 77 -3.23 -8.13 -11.79
CA GLY A 77 -4.38 -7.38 -12.28
C GLY A 77 -5.70 -7.70 -11.58
N LYS A 78 -5.70 -8.58 -10.57
CA LYS A 78 -6.93 -9.04 -9.91
C LYS A 78 -6.88 -8.91 -8.40
N ARG A 79 -5.84 -9.44 -7.74
CA ARG A 79 -5.83 -9.49 -6.29
C ARG A 79 -4.41 -9.60 -5.74
N LEU A 80 -4.17 -8.85 -4.66
CA LEU A 80 -3.00 -8.98 -3.82
C LEU A 80 -3.44 -9.19 -2.39
N ARG A 81 -2.71 -10.04 -1.67
CA ARG A 81 -2.89 -10.16 -0.24
C ARG A 81 -1.51 -10.34 0.36
N TYR A 82 -1.19 -9.52 1.36
CA TYR A 82 0.12 -9.59 1.99
C TYR A 82 0.03 -9.28 3.47
N THR A 83 1.00 -9.81 4.21
CA THR A 83 1.17 -9.46 5.61
C THR A 83 2.03 -8.22 5.73
N ASP A 84 1.89 -7.53 6.85
CA ASP A 84 2.68 -6.35 7.15
C ASP A 84 2.90 -6.26 8.65
N ARG A 85 4.12 -5.97 9.07
CA ARG A 85 4.51 -5.90 10.46
C ARG A 85 5.52 -4.79 10.65
N PHE A 86 5.31 -3.96 11.67
CA PHE A 86 6.29 -2.97 12.07
C PHE A 86 7.48 -3.64 12.76
N ASP A 87 8.70 -3.13 12.51
CA ASP A 87 9.89 -3.58 13.23
C ASP A 87 9.89 -3.12 14.69
N ASP A 88 9.14 -2.04 14.98
CA ASP A 88 9.04 -1.48 16.33
C ASP A 88 8.36 -2.47 17.28
N PRO A 89 9.06 -2.94 18.34
CA PRO A 89 8.47 -3.88 19.31
C PRO A 89 7.31 -3.27 20.10
N ASP A 90 7.16 -1.94 20.14
CA ASP A 90 6.05 -1.27 20.79
C ASP A 90 4.78 -1.29 19.92
N MET A 91 4.89 -1.74 18.69
CA MET A 91 3.75 -1.94 17.77
C MET A 91 3.72 -3.38 17.30
N PRO A 92 3.43 -4.32 18.23
CA PRO A 92 3.44 -5.74 17.91
C PRO A 92 2.22 -6.15 17.08
N GLY A 93 2.32 -7.30 16.44
CA GLY A 93 1.23 -7.89 15.69
C GLY A 93 1.49 -7.85 14.20
N GLU A 94 0.66 -8.58 13.49
CA GLU A 94 0.76 -8.71 12.05
C GLU A 94 -0.53 -8.23 11.43
N MET A 95 -0.42 -7.30 10.51
CA MET A 95 -1.54 -6.84 9.71
C MET A 95 -1.66 -7.68 8.45
N VAL A 96 -2.86 -7.78 7.92
CA VAL A 96 -3.09 -8.39 6.61
C VAL A 96 -3.79 -7.36 5.74
N VAL A 97 -3.18 -7.07 4.60
CA VAL A 97 -3.73 -6.15 3.60
C VAL A 97 -4.23 -6.96 2.41
N THR A 98 -5.48 -6.73 2.05
CA THR A 98 -6.09 -7.34 0.87
C THR A 98 -6.44 -6.23 -0.11
N VAL A 99 -5.98 -6.36 -1.35
CA VAL A 99 -6.23 -5.39 -2.41
C VAL A 99 -6.88 -6.12 -3.58
N GLU A 100 -8.06 -5.63 -4.00
CA GLU A 100 -8.77 -6.18 -5.14
C GLU A 100 -8.84 -5.15 -6.27
N PHE A 101 -8.60 -5.61 -7.49
CA PHE A 101 -8.59 -4.80 -8.69
C PHE A 101 -9.66 -5.34 -9.62
N GLU A 102 -10.65 -4.53 -9.94
CA GLU A 102 -11.74 -4.95 -10.83
C GLU A 102 -11.88 -3.99 -12.00
N ALA A 103 -11.90 -4.52 -13.21
CA ALA A 103 -12.15 -3.71 -14.38
C ALA A 103 -13.60 -3.25 -14.38
N VAL A 104 -13.81 -1.94 -14.52
CA VAL A 104 -15.14 -1.32 -14.62
C VAL A 104 -15.14 -0.38 -15.82
N PRO A 105 -16.31 0.07 -16.30
CA PRO A 105 -16.34 0.94 -17.50
C PRO A 105 -15.47 2.20 -17.39
N MET A 106 -15.33 2.76 -16.18
CA MET A 106 -14.53 3.96 -15.98
C MET A 106 -13.03 3.68 -15.76
N GLY A 107 -12.62 2.40 -15.68
CA GLY A 107 -11.24 2.03 -15.44
C GLY A 107 -11.10 0.88 -14.46
N THR A 108 -10.64 1.15 -13.26
CA THR A 108 -10.42 0.15 -12.21
C THR A 108 -11.15 0.56 -10.94
N GLU A 109 -11.93 -0.36 -10.39
CA GLU A 109 -12.38 -0.24 -9.01
C GLU A 109 -11.37 -0.94 -8.12
N LEU A 110 -10.80 -0.18 -7.20
CA LEU A 110 -9.77 -0.64 -6.25
C LEU A 110 -10.42 -0.74 -4.88
N ARG A 111 -10.33 -1.92 -4.25
CA ARG A 111 -10.80 -2.15 -2.89
C ARG A 111 -9.64 -2.56 -2.03
N ILE A 112 -9.53 -1.94 -0.85
CA ILE A 112 -8.44 -2.19 0.10
C ILE A 112 -9.03 -2.50 1.47
N GLU A 113 -8.54 -3.57 2.08
CA GLU A 113 -8.83 -3.90 3.46
C GLU A 113 -7.52 -4.11 4.20
N GLN A 114 -7.32 -3.39 5.30
CA GLN A 114 -6.19 -3.59 6.20
C GLN A 114 -6.73 -4.00 7.56
N ALA A 115 -6.45 -5.23 7.96
CA ALA A 115 -6.91 -5.82 9.21
C ALA A 115 -5.72 -6.07 10.15
N GLY A 116 -6.00 -6.18 11.44
CA GLY A 116 -4.97 -6.45 12.43
C GLY A 116 -4.15 -5.24 12.84
N ILE A 117 -4.69 -4.03 12.66
CA ILE A 117 -3.98 -2.80 13.05
C ILE A 117 -3.78 -2.79 14.57
N PRO A 118 -2.54 -2.56 15.05
CA PRO A 118 -2.28 -2.49 16.50
C PRO A 118 -3.17 -1.47 17.21
N ASP A 119 -3.62 -1.82 18.41
CA ASP A 119 -4.58 -1.00 19.16
C ASP A 119 -4.08 0.41 19.48
N MET A 120 -2.76 0.59 19.59
CA MET A 120 -2.19 1.91 19.86
C MET A 120 -2.26 2.85 18.65
N ILE A 121 -2.59 2.34 17.47
CA ILE A 121 -2.74 3.15 16.26
C ILE A 121 -4.22 3.45 16.05
N PRO A 122 -4.64 4.72 16.11
CA PRO A 122 -6.03 5.07 15.82
C PRO A 122 -6.42 4.68 14.39
N VAL A 123 -7.55 4.01 14.23
CA VAL A 123 -8.06 3.61 12.92
C VAL A 123 -8.25 4.83 12.01
N SER A 124 -8.68 5.95 12.59
CA SER A 124 -8.84 7.22 11.84
C SER A 124 -7.53 7.70 11.22
N ALA A 125 -6.39 7.49 11.92
CA ALA A 125 -5.08 7.87 11.39
C ALA A 125 -4.70 6.97 10.20
N CYS A 126 -5.04 5.70 10.25
CA CYS A 126 -4.81 4.77 9.14
C CYS A 126 -5.68 5.14 7.92
N TYR A 127 -6.93 5.50 8.14
CA TYR A 127 -7.80 5.98 7.05
C TYR A 127 -7.21 7.21 6.38
N LEU A 128 -6.77 8.18 7.17
CA LEU A 128 -6.18 9.40 6.62
C LEU A 128 -4.92 9.09 5.82
N GLY A 129 -4.04 8.26 6.36
CA GLY A 129 -2.81 7.85 5.67
C GLY A 129 -3.10 7.16 4.33
N TRP A 130 -4.06 6.23 4.32
CA TRP A 130 -4.45 5.56 3.09
C TRP A 130 -5.04 6.54 2.06
N GLN A 131 -5.88 7.49 2.50
CA GLN A 131 -6.44 8.48 1.60
C GLN A 131 -5.37 9.33 0.95
N GLU A 132 -4.36 9.75 1.71
CA GLU A 132 -3.23 10.52 1.17
C GLU A 132 -2.41 9.69 0.19
N SER A 133 -2.13 8.44 0.53
CA SER A 133 -1.40 7.52 -0.36
C SER A 133 -2.17 7.27 -1.65
N LEU A 134 -3.47 7.04 -1.57
CA LEU A 134 -4.30 6.78 -2.75
C LEU A 134 -4.44 8.01 -3.64
N ASP A 135 -4.41 9.22 -3.07
CA ASP A 135 -4.39 10.43 -3.85
C ASP A 135 -3.13 10.51 -4.72
N LYS A 136 -1.98 10.17 -4.14
CA LYS A 136 -0.72 10.12 -4.86
C LYS A 136 -0.71 8.99 -5.90
N LEU A 137 -1.28 7.84 -5.56
CA LEU A 137 -1.42 6.72 -6.50
C LEU A 137 -2.23 7.15 -7.73
N SER A 138 -3.34 7.84 -7.52
CA SER A 138 -4.17 8.34 -8.61
C SER A 138 -3.39 9.26 -9.53
N LYS A 139 -2.58 10.15 -8.98
CA LYS A 139 -1.75 11.08 -9.76
C LYS A 139 -0.66 10.38 -10.54
N LEU A 140 -0.21 9.23 -10.07
CA LEU A 140 0.82 8.46 -10.76
C LEU A 140 0.25 7.63 -11.92
N VAL A 141 -0.88 6.95 -11.70
CA VAL A 141 -1.38 5.96 -12.66
C VAL A 141 -2.37 6.51 -13.68
N THR A 142 -3.04 7.63 -13.36
CA THR A 142 -4.07 8.20 -14.24
C THR A 142 -3.50 8.84 -15.50
N PRO A 143 -2.42 9.64 -15.45
CA PRO A 143 -1.90 10.27 -16.66
C PRO A 143 -1.41 9.25 -17.69
N GLU A 144 -1.77 9.48 -18.96
CA GLU A 144 -1.26 8.75 -20.12
C GLU A 144 -0.21 9.61 -20.80
N ILE A 145 1.07 9.33 -20.51
CA ILE A 145 2.17 10.14 -21.02
C ILE A 145 2.85 9.41 -22.15
N PRO A 146 2.73 9.89 -23.39
CA PRO A 146 3.42 9.27 -24.54
C PRO A 146 4.91 9.62 -24.51
N ASP A 147 5.72 8.69 -25.01
CA ASP A 147 7.17 8.92 -25.20
C ASP A 147 7.44 9.70 -26.48
#